data_611880fec813961076573ba949e7ee0a
#
_entry.id   611880fec813961076573ba949e7ee0a
#
_cell.length_a   1.000
_cell.length_b   1.000
_cell.length_c   1.000
_cell.angle_alpha   90.00
_cell.angle_beta   90.00
_cell.angle_gamma   90.00
#
_symmetry.space_group_name_H-M   'P 1'
#
loop_
_entity.id
_entity.type
_entity.pdbx_description
1 polymer ?
#
loop_
_entity_poly.entity_id
_entity_poly.type
_entity_poly.pdbx_seq_one_letter_code
_entity_poly.pdbx_strand_id
1 'polypeptide(L)'
;LGVKPMRTIRIALWSGEEQGLYGSRAYVQKHFGDPRNAAIGIKPEYEMLSAYFNQDYGAGQYRGIYLQGNEAARTMLTAWMEPFRDLGMNMVSNQSLGSTDHVSFDEVGLPGFQYLQDRTPGTAGHTNLDYLEGIQPEDLMKNATIMASYIYHAAMATEKVPRKATK
;
A
#
# COMPACT_ATOMS: atom_id res chain seq x y z
N LEU A 1 7.80 -15.16 15.92
CA LEU A 1 8.25 -14.05 16.78
C LEU A 1 7.34 -13.85 18.00
N GLY A 2 6.14 -14.44 18.04
CA GLY A 2 5.22 -14.33 19.17
C GLY A 2 4.62 -12.93 19.37
N VAL A 3 4.71 -12.06 18.38
CA VAL A 3 4.14 -10.69 18.44
C VAL A 3 2.62 -10.73 18.42
N LYS A 4 1.99 -9.87 19.23
CA LYS A 4 0.55 -9.70 19.28
C LYS A 4 0.23 -8.28 18.81
N PRO A 5 -0.19 -8.08 17.55
CA PRO A 5 -0.51 -6.74 17.05
C PRO A 5 -1.74 -6.18 17.77
N MET A 6 -1.73 -4.87 18.05
CA MET A 6 -2.87 -4.16 18.63
C MET A 6 -4.04 -3.99 17.64
N ARG A 7 -3.74 -4.00 16.34
CA ARG A 7 -4.74 -3.95 15.26
C ARG A 7 -4.71 -5.22 14.44
N THR A 8 -5.86 -5.60 13.93
CA THR A 8 -6.00 -6.73 12.99
C THR A 8 -5.20 -6.44 11.72
N ILE A 9 -4.36 -7.39 11.31
CA ILE A 9 -3.67 -7.38 10.02
C ILE A 9 -4.48 -8.24 9.07
N ARG A 10 -4.79 -7.70 7.89
CA ARG A 10 -5.47 -8.41 6.80
C ARG A 10 -4.53 -8.48 5.60
N ILE A 11 -4.49 -9.62 4.93
CA ILE A 11 -3.84 -9.79 3.63
C ILE A 11 -4.97 -9.93 2.61
N ALA A 12 -4.88 -9.20 1.51
CA ALA A 12 -5.84 -9.27 0.43
C ALA A 12 -5.13 -9.59 -0.89
N LEU A 13 -5.69 -10.52 -1.64
CA LEU A 13 -5.29 -10.85 -3.00
C LEU A 13 -6.47 -10.46 -3.90
N TRP A 14 -6.28 -9.42 -4.68
CA TRP A 14 -7.35 -8.83 -5.47
C TRP A 14 -7.56 -9.57 -6.78
N SER A 15 -8.80 -9.67 -7.20
CA SER A 15 -9.18 -10.16 -8.52
C SER A 15 -9.62 -8.99 -9.41
N GLY A 16 -9.36 -9.11 -10.71
CA GLY A 16 -9.80 -8.11 -11.68
C GLY A 16 -9.12 -6.75 -11.52
N GLU A 17 -7.85 -6.73 -11.11
CA GLU A 17 -7.06 -5.50 -11.01
C GLU A 17 -6.90 -4.87 -12.40
N GLU A 18 -6.39 -5.63 -13.37
CA GLU A 18 -6.14 -5.23 -14.75
C GLU A 18 -7.42 -4.82 -15.52
N GLN A 19 -8.57 -5.28 -15.08
CA GLN A 19 -9.86 -4.95 -15.69
C GLN A 19 -10.51 -3.70 -15.08
N GLY A 20 -9.87 -3.04 -14.12
CA GLY A 20 -10.33 -1.79 -13.51
C GLY A 20 -10.53 -1.87 -12.00
N LEU A 21 -9.65 -2.56 -11.28
CA LEU A 21 -9.61 -2.64 -9.82
C LEU A 21 -10.90 -3.24 -9.21
N TYR A 22 -11.55 -4.16 -9.90
CA TYR A 22 -12.89 -4.63 -9.51
C TYR A 22 -12.93 -5.22 -8.10
N GLY A 23 -11.93 -6.03 -7.74
CA GLY A 23 -11.88 -6.68 -6.43
C GLY A 23 -11.70 -5.68 -5.30
N SER A 24 -10.72 -4.80 -5.39
CA SER A 24 -10.45 -3.81 -4.35
C SER A 24 -11.56 -2.76 -4.24
N ARG A 25 -12.12 -2.30 -5.36
CA ARG A 25 -13.25 -1.35 -5.36
C ARG A 25 -14.49 -1.95 -4.70
N ALA A 26 -14.84 -3.19 -5.06
CA ALA A 26 -15.98 -3.88 -4.44
C ALA A 26 -15.76 -4.09 -2.94
N TYR A 27 -14.54 -4.45 -2.54
CA TYR A 27 -14.19 -4.60 -1.13
C TYR A 27 -14.31 -3.28 -0.36
N VAL A 28 -13.72 -2.21 -0.88
CA VAL A 28 -13.78 -0.87 -0.28
C VAL A 28 -15.24 -0.42 -0.13
N GLN A 29 -16.04 -0.53 -1.18
CA GLN A 29 -17.45 -0.16 -1.14
C GLN A 29 -18.22 -0.98 -0.10
N LYS A 30 -17.98 -2.27 -0.03
CA LYS A 30 -18.67 -3.18 0.89
C LYS A 30 -18.32 -2.91 2.36
N HIS A 31 -17.06 -2.72 2.68
CA HIS A 31 -16.57 -2.64 4.05
C HIS A 31 -16.42 -1.22 4.58
N PHE A 32 -16.04 -0.27 3.71
CA PHE A 32 -15.75 1.11 4.12
C PHE A 32 -16.77 2.11 3.59
N GLY A 33 -17.41 1.82 2.48
CA GLY A 33 -18.34 2.75 1.84
C GLY A 33 -17.62 3.80 1.00
N ASP A 34 -18.35 4.87 0.66
CA ASP A 34 -17.79 6.04 -0.05
C ASP A 34 -18.42 7.32 0.51
N PRO A 35 -17.65 8.14 1.23
CA PRO A 35 -18.16 9.40 1.80
C PRO A 35 -18.59 10.42 0.74
N ARG A 36 -18.14 10.28 -0.52
CA ARG A 36 -18.51 11.16 -1.63
C ARG A 36 -19.83 10.76 -2.27
N ASN A 37 -20.32 9.57 -1.99
CA ASN A 37 -21.55 9.03 -2.53
C ASN A 37 -22.60 8.85 -1.41
N ALA A 38 -23.54 9.80 -1.32
CA ALA A 38 -24.56 9.79 -0.28
C ALA A 38 -25.44 8.53 -0.26
N ALA A 39 -25.60 7.85 -1.39
CA ALA A 39 -26.37 6.61 -1.46
C ALA A 39 -25.63 5.42 -0.84
N ILE A 40 -24.31 5.45 -0.81
CA ILE A 40 -23.46 4.40 -0.22
C ILE A 40 -23.12 4.77 1.23
N GLY A 41 -22.69 6.00 1.45
CA GLY A 41 -22.31 6.52 2.75
C GLY A 41 -21.07 5.85 3.35
N ILE A 42 -20.75 6.20 4.57
CA ILE A 42 -19.66 5.64 5.35
C ILE A 42 -20.13 4.40 6.09
N LYS A 43 -19.33 3.34 6.08
CA LYS A 43 -19.57 2.11 6.86
C LYS A 43 -18.80 2.16 8.19
N PRO A 44 -19.20 1.39 9.21
CA PRO A 44 -18.52 1.40 10.51
C PRO A 44 -17.03 1.06 10.44
N GLU A 45 -16.61 0.16 9.55
CA GLU A 45 -15.20 -0.21 9.37
C GLU A 45 -14.34 0.92 8.78
N TYR A 46 -14.95 1.94 8.17
CA TYR A 46 -14.22 3.07 7.58
C TYR A 46 -13.30 3.75 8.59
N GLU A 47 -13.84 4.03 9.80
CA GLU A 47 -13.05 4.64 10.86
C GLU A 47 -12.05 3.69 11.49
N MET A 48 -12.17 2.37 11.29
CA MET A 48 -11.29 1.38 11.89
C MET A 48 -9.98 1.19 11.11
N LEU A 49 -9.97 1.45 9.80
CA LEU A 49 -8.77 1.26 8.97
C LEU A 49 -7.68 2.23 9.38
N SER A 50 -6.48 1.71 9.64
CA SER A 50 -5.27 2.51 9.84
C SER A 50 -4.61 2.85 8.51
N ALA A 51 -4.24 1.85 7.73
CA ALA A 51 -3.64 2.02 6.41
C ALA A 51 -3.78 0.76 5.56
N TYR A 52 -3.65 0.92 4.27
CA TYR A 52 -3.46 -0.12 3.28
C TYR A 52 -2.12 0.09 2.56
N PHE A 53 -1.30 -0.96 2.50
CA PHE A 53 -0.02 -0.97 1.79
C PHE A 53 -0.12 -1.93 0.62
N ASN A 54 0.15 -1.45 -0.56
CA ASN A 54 0.03 -2.18 -1.81
C ASN A 54 1.40 -2.58 -2.36
N GLN A 55 1.48 -3.76 -2.91
CA GLN A 55 2.55 -4.21 -3.79
C GLN A 55 1.93 -4.76 -5.06
N ASP A 56 2.30 -4.18 -6.18
CA ASP A 56 1.76 -4.53 -7.48
C ASP A 56 2.85 -5.06 -8.40
N TYR A 57 4.02 -4.43 -8.43
CA TYR A 57 5.11 -4.89 -9.27
C TYR A 57 5.74 -6.19 -8.73
N GLY A 58 5.90 -7.20 -9.60
CA GLY A 58 6.47 -8.49 -9.24
C GLY A 58 7.98 -8.49 -9.04
N ALA A 59 8.70 -7.59 -9.73
CA ALA A 59 10.15 -7.52 -9.72
C ALA A 59 10.66 -6.14 -9.36
N GLY A 60 11.92 -6.09 -8.88
CA GLY A 60 12.60 -4.86 -8.48
C GLY A 60 12.49 -4.56 -6.99
N GLN A 61 13.51 -3.90 -6.48
CA GLN A 61 13.66 -3.58 -5.07
C GLN A 61 12.87 -2.33 -4.70
N TYR A 62 12.33 -2.28 -3.48
CA TYR A 62 11.74 -1.05 -2.91
C TYR A 62 12.81 0.04 -2.75
N ARG A 63 12.45 1.25 -3.22
CA ARG A 63 13.25 2.47 -3.08
C ARG A 63 12.58 3.52 -2.22
N GLY A 64 11.30 3.35 -1.97
CA GLY A 64 10.52 4.30 -1.20
C GLY A 64 9.03 3.97 -1.15
N ILE A 65 8.26 4.98 -0.81
CA ILE A 65 6.81 4.89 -0.75
C ILE A 65 6.17 6.17 -1.29
N TYR A 66 5.08 6.03 -2.01
CA TYR A 66 4.24 7.14 -2.45
C TYR A 66 3.24 7.51 -1.37
N LEU A 67 3.19 8.79 -1.01
CA LEU A 67 2.22 9.33 -0.04
C LEU A 67 0.82 9.51 -0.62
N GLN A 68 0.68 9.43 -1.93
CA GLN A 68 -0.59 9.72 -2.63
C GLN A 68 -1.14 11.12 -2.28
N GLY A 69 -0.25 12.11 -2.10
CA GLY A 69 -0.63 13.45 -1.64
C GLY A 69 -1.00 13.53 -0.15
N ASN A 70 -0.87 12.45 0.62
CA ASN A 70 -1.12 12.45 2.07
C ASN A 70 0.12 12.91 2.85
N GLU A 71 0.40 14.21 2.78
CA GLU A 71 1.57 14.78 3.44
C GLU A 71 1.57 14.61 4.97
N ALA A 72 0.39 14.49 5.57
CA ALA A 72 0.25 14.26 7.02
C ALA A 72 0.89 12.94 7.48
N ALA A 73 0.99 11.94 6.60
CA ALA A 73 1.61 10.66 6.90
C ALA A 73 3.15 10.68 6.79
N ARG A 74 3.76 11.73 6.21
CA ARG A 74 5.21 11.78 5.89
C ARG A 74 6.09 11.45 7.06
N THR A 75 5.92 12.15 8.18
CA THR A 75 6.78 12.00 9.36
C THR A 75 6.78 10.56 9.87
N MET A 76 5.59 9.96 9.96
CA MET A 76 5.41 8.60 10.43
C MET A 76 6.04 7.58 9.47
N LEU A 77 5.74 7.67 8.18
CA LEU A 77 6.28 6.74 7.18
C LEU A 77 7.78 6.90 6.97
N THR A 78 8.32 8.12 7.12
CA THR A 78 9.77 8.37 7.10
C THR A 78 10.46 7.69 8.28
N ALA A 79 9.91 7.81 9.48
CA ALA A 79 10.47 7.16 10.66
C ALA A 79 10.50 5.62 10.52
N TRP A 80 9.47 5.03 9.93
CA TRP A 80 9.44 3.58 9.65
C TRP A 80 10.40 3.15 8.55
N MET A 81 10.81 4.06 7.69
CA MET A 81 11.78 3.81 6.61
C MET A 81 13.23 3.77 7.12
N GLU A 82 13.55 4.51 8.17
CA GLU A 82 14.94 4.71 8.62
C GLU A 82 15.75 3.41 8.78
N PRO A 83 15.21 2.31 9.36
CA PRO A 83 15.98 1.07 9.51
C PRO A 83 16.35 0.39 8.19
N PHE A 84 15.78 0.82 7.08
CA PHE A 84 15.93 0.18 5.76
C PHE A 84 16.72 1.00 4.75
N ARG A 85 17.40 2.07 5.21
CA ARG A 85 18.24 2.88 4.31
C ARG A 85 19.36 2.07 3.67
N ASP A 86 19.99 1.20 4.43
CA ASP A 86 21.05 0.31 3.93
C ASP A 86 20.52 -0.73 2.92
N LEU A 87 19.21 -0.97 2.92
CA LEU A 87 18.53 -1.79 1.91
C LEU A 87 18.06 -0.96 0.70
N GLY A 88 18.42 0.32 0.62
CA GLY A 88 18.08 1.19 -0.50
C GLY A 88 16.73 1.90 -0.40
N MET A 89 16.01 1.75 0.72
CA MET A 89 14.78 2.50 1.02
C MET A 89 15.13 3.92 1.46
N ASN A 90 15.00 4.91 0.59
CA ASN A 90 15.49 6.27 0.87
C ASN A 90 14.55 7.40 0.42
N MET A 91 13.38 7.07 -0.15
CA MET A 91 12.48 8.05 -0.73
C MET A 91 11.07 7.97 -0.16
N VAL A 92 10.55 9.11 0.32
CA VAL A 92 9.13 9.30 0.63
C VAL A 92 8.61 10.39 -0.31
N SER A 93 7.92 9.97 -1.35
CA SER A 93 7.46 10.85 -2.43
C SER A 93 6.03 11.31 -2.20
N ASN A 94 5.77 12.62 -2.34
CA ASN A 94 4.41 13.16 -2.27
C ASN A 94 3.62 12.99 -3.59
N GLN A 95 4.23 12.38 -4.60
CA GLN A 95 3.55 12.07 -5.83
C GLN A 95 2.42 11.06 -5.61
N SER A 96 1.46 11.09 -6.52
CA SER A 96 0.40 10.10 -6.61
C SER A 96 0.69 9.16 -7.77
N LEU A 97 0.57 7.87 -7.52
CA LEU A 97 0.57 6.83 -8.53
C LEU A 97 -0.88 6.38 -8.75
N GLY A 98 -1.31 6.30 -9.99
CA GLY A 98 -2.61 5.77 -10.37
C GLY A 98 -2.56 4.28 -10.72
N SER A 99 -3.72 3.74 -11.04
CA SER A 99 -3.86 2.44 -11.75
C SER A 99 -3.39 1.20 -11.01
N THR A 100 -3.50 1.16 -9.67
CA THR A 100 -3.38 -0.07 -8.88
C THR A 100 -4.20 0.01 -7.60
N ASP A 101 -4.39 -1.08 -6.90
CA ASP A 101 -5.44 -1.28 -5.87
C ASP A 101 -5.43 -0.31 -4.68
N HIS A 102 -4.31 0.34 -4.36
CA HIS A 102 -4.29 1.38 -3.33
C HIS A 102 -5.18 2.58 -3.70
N VAL A 103 -5.43 2.81 -4.99
CA VAL A 103 -6.31 3.88 -5.49
C VAL A 103 -7.73 3.69 -4.98
N SER A 104 -8.21 2.45 -4.88
CA SER A 104 -9.55 2.15 -4.37
C SER A 104 -9.76 2.66 -2.94
N PHE A 105 -8.71 2.62 -2.12
CA PHE A 105 -8.73 3.16 -0.75
C PHE A 105 -8.54 4.68 -0.75
N ASP A 106 -7.58 5.17 -1.51
CA ASP A 106 -7.24 6.58 -1.60
C ASP A 106 -8.41 7.44 -2.10
N GLU A 107 -9.14 6.96 -3.11
CA GLU A 107 -10.30 7.63 -3.68
C GLU A 107 -11.40 7.90 -2.68
N VAL A 108 -11.57 7.07 -1.67
CA VAL A 108 -12.56 7.26 -0.60
C VAL A 108 -11.98 7.96 0.63
N GLY A 109 -10.73 8.45 0.56
CA GLY A 109 -10.07 9.19 1.64
C GLY A 109 -9.41 8.32 2.71
N LEU A 110 -9.30 7.01 2.46
CA LEU A 110 -8.55 6.09 3.32
C LEU A 110 -7.07 6.09 2.97
N PRO A 111 -6.15 5.94 3.96
CA PRO A 111 -4.72 5.88 3.68
C PRO A 111 -4.35 4.62 2.89
N GLY A 112 -4.18 4.78 1.58
CA GLY A 112 -3.72 3.74 0.65
C GLY A 112 -2.38 4.15 0.06
N PHE A 113 -1.37 3.29 0.20
CA PHE A 113 0.00 3.58 -0.21
C PHE A 113 0.54 2.50 -1.14
N GLN A 114 1.29 2.92 -2.15
CA GLN A 114 2.06 2.05 -3.04
C GLN A 114 3.55 2.23 -2.76
N TYR A 115 4.30 1.13 -2.70
CA TYR A 115 5.76 1.22 -2.64
C TYR A 115 6.32 1.70 -3.98
N LEU A 116 7.31 2.59 -3.91
CA LEU A 116 8.14 2.96 -5.04
C LEU A 116 9.16 1.85 -5.25
N GLN A 117 9.14 1.24 -6.41
CA GLN A 117 9.91 0.04 -6.73
C GLN A 117 10.74 0.29 -7.98
N ASP A 118 11.96 -0.27 -8.04
CA ASP A 118 12.76 -0.26 -9.25
C ASP A 118 12.01 -0.98 -10.37
N ARG A 119 12.08 -0.40 -11.56
CA ARG A 119 11.70 -1.11 -12.77
C ARG A 119 12.92 -1.88 -13.26
N THR A 120 12.91 -3.17 -13.05
CA THR A 120 14.00 -4.02 -13.55
C THR A 120 13.97 -4.04 -15.09
N PRO A 121 15.07 -3.74 -15.77
CA PRO A 121 15.14 -3.88 -17.21
C PRO A 121 14.78 -5.30 -17.63
N GLY A 122 13.90 -5.43 -18.62
CA GLY A 122 13.45 -6.74 -19.10
C GLY A 122 12.24 -7.31 -18.35
N THR A 123 11.66 -6.57 -17.36
CA THR A 123 10.34 -6.95 -16.85
C THR A 123 9.32 -6.89 -17.98
N ALA A 124 8.70 -8.00 -18.21
CA ALA A 124 7.77 -8.21 -19.33
C ALA A 124 6.31 -8.05 -18.89
N GLY A 125 6.05 -7.20 -17.90
CA GLY A 125 4.71 -6.92 -17.39
C GLY A 125 3.72 -6.64 -18.52
N HIS A 126 2.52 -7.19 -18.44
CA HIS A 126 1.48 -7.15 -19.47
C HIS A 126 1.85 -7.85 -20.78
N THR A 127 2.79 -8.78 -20.76
CA THR A 127 3.15 -9.58 -21.93
C THR A 127 3.17 -11.08 -21.61
N ASN A 128 3.24 -11.90 -22.65
CA ASN A 128 3.38 -13.34 -22.51
C ASN A 128 4.81 -13.78 -22.10
N LEU A 129 5.70 -12.82 -21.84
CA LEU A 129 7.06 -13.04 -21.36
C LEU A 129 7.21 -12.76 -19.87
N ASP A 130 6.10 -12.52 -19.18
CA ASP A 130 6.09 -12.29 -17.73
C ASP A 130 6.09 -13.64 -17.01
N TYR A 131 7.29 -14.15 -16.76
CA TYR A 131 7.51 -15.45 -16.12
C TYR A 131 8.03 -15.32 -14.69
N LEU A 132 7.85 -16.40 -13.93
CA LEU A 132 8.36 -16.53 -12.57
C LEU A 132 9.89 -16.28 -12.50
N GLU A 133 10.62 -16.69 -13.51
CA GLU A 133 12.08 -16.57 -13.61
C GLU A 133 12.53 -15.10 -13.72
N GLY A 134 11.64 -14.18 -14.06
CA GLY A 134 11.90 -12.74 -14.04
C GLY A 134 11.95 -12.13 -12.64
N ILE A 135 11.44 -12.84 -11.63
CA ILE A 135 11.44 -12.38 -10.24
C ILE A 135 12.82 -12.58 -9.62
N GLN A 136 13.30 -11.55 -8.94
CA GLN A 136 14.58 -11.60 -8.21
C GLN A 136 14.30 -11.99 -6.74
N PRO A 137 14.66 -13.21 -6.29
CA PRO A 137 14.34 -13.67 -4.94
C PRO A 137 14.87 -12.76 -3.84
N GLU A 138 16.07 -12.21 -4.01
CA GLU A 138 16.70 -11.32 -3.03
C GLU A 138 15.92 -10.02 -2.88
N ASP A 139 15.43 -9.44 -3.97
CA ASP A 139 14.61 -8.23 -3.94
C ASP A 139 13.25 -8.52 -3.29
N LEU A 140 12.64 -9.66 -3.62
CA LEU A 140 11.38 -10.06 -3.02
C LEU A 140 11.50 -10.28 -1.50
N MET A 141 12.58 -10.89 -1.03
CA MET A 141 12.85 -11.08 0.41
C MET A 141 13.04 -9.74 1.13
N LYS A 142 13.79 -8.80 0.54
CA LYS A 142 13.96 -7.45 1.08
C LYS A 142 12.62 -6.71 1.14
N ASN A 143 11.87 -6.73 0.05
CA ASN A 143 10.57 -6.08 -0.05
C ASN A 143 9.58 -6.64 0.98
N ALA A 144 9.52 -7.96 1.14
CA ALA A 144 8.67 -8.61 2.14
C ALA A 144 9.05 -8.19 3.57
N THR A 145 10.35 -8.07 3.87
CA THR A 145 10.84 -7.61 5.17
C THR A 145 10.43 -6.17 5.45
N ILE A 146 10.61 -5.28 4.47
CA ILE A 146 10.23 -3.86 4.58
C ILE A 146 8.72 -3.75 4.76
N MET A 147 7.93 -4.41 3.93
CA MET A 147 6.46 -4.39 4.02
C MET A 147 5.97 -4.92 5.38
N ALA A 148 6.51 -6.05 5.84
CA ALA A 148 6.15 -6.62 7.14
C ALA A 148 6.43 -5.63 8.29
N SER A 149 7.53 -4.90 8.23
CA SER A 149 7.86 -3.86 9.22
C SER A 149 6.87 -2.70 9.20
N TYR A 150 6.53 -2.18 8.02
CA TYR A 150 5.52 -1.11 7.89
C TYR A 150 4.16 -1.54 8.42
N ILE A 151 3.73 -2.76 8.07
CA ILE A 151 2.47 -3.34 8.56
C ILE A 151 2.51 -3.51 10.08
N TYR A 152 3.64 -3.99 10.61
CA TYR A 152 3.83 -4.15 12.06
C TYR A 152 3.75 -2.80 12.78
N HIS A 153 4.45 -1.78 12.29
CA HIS A 153 4.41 -0.44 12.86
C HIS A 153 2.99 0.15 12.80
N ALA A 154 2.29 0.03 11.66
CA ALA A 154 0.91 0.49 11.54
C ALA A 154 -0.04 -0.26 12.49
N ALA A 155 0.22 -1.54 12.75
CA ALA A 155 -0.57 -2.35 13.66
C ALA A 155 -0.27 -2.08 15.15
N MET A 156 0.94 -1.60 15.47
CA MET A 156 1.41 -1.36 16.84
C MET A 156 1.39 0.11 17.26
N ALA A 157 1.34 1.05 16.32
CA ALA A 157 1.32 2.48 16.63
C ALA A 157 0.09 2.84 17.48
N THR A 158 0.24 3.70 18.48
CA THR A 158 -0.87 4.21 19.31
C THR A 158 -1.88 4.95 18.43
N GLU A 159 -1.38 5.79 17.54
CA GLU A 159 -2.18 6.55 16.58
C GLU A 159 -2.31 5.78 15.26
N LYS A 160 -3.42 5.94 14.57
CA LYS A 160 -3.56 5.46 13.18
C LYS A 160 -2.74 6.35 12.24
N VAL A 161 -2.40 5.80 11.08
CA VAL A 161 -1.79 6.62 10.02
C VAL A 161 -2.73 7.77 9.67
N PRO A 162 -2.24 9.02 9.67
CA PRO A 162 -3.07 10.18 9.39
C PRO A 162 -3.72 10.10 8.00
N ARG A 163 -4.95 10.58 7.92
CA ARG A 163 -5.67 10.74 6.65
C ARG A 163 -5.31 12.08 6.01
N LYS A 164 -5.52 12.18 4.71
CA LYS A 164 -5.43 13.46 4.00
C LYS A 164 -6.38 14.47 4.65
N ALA A 165 -5.93 15.71 4.74
CA ALA A 165 -6.85 16.80 5.06
C ALA A 165 -7.92 16.87 3.95
N THR A 166 -9.17 16.86 4.32
CA THR A 166 -10.27 17.18 3.40
C THR A 166 -10.11 18.64 2.94
N LYS A 167 -10.03 18.84 1.63
CA LYS A 167 -10.06 20.19 1.05
C LYS A 167 -11.43 20.80 1.22
#